data_c4d66377f2f72319095f452c856f960a
#
_entry.id   c4d66377f2f72319095f452c856f960a
#
_cell.length_a   1.000
_cell.length_b   1.000
_cell.length_c   1.000
_cell.angle_alpha   90.00
_cell.angle_beta   90.00
_cell.angle_gamma   90.00
#
_symmetry.space_group_name_H-M   'P 1'
#
loop_
_entity.id
_entity.type
_entity.pdbx_description
1 polymer ?
#
loop_
_entity_poly.entity_id
_entity_poly.type
_entity_poly.pdbx_seq_one_letter_code
_entity_poly.pdbx_strand_id
1 'polypeptide(L)'
;MKQVDLYGRVRHSVLIEGISQREAARIFGIDPRTVAKMLAFSVPPGYRRRQRVCRPKLDAFTGIIDQILEADKLVPKKQRHTSKRVFERLRDDHNFIGGITIVKDYIFTAKQRQQEMFIPLTHPPGHAQADFGEALAVIGGVEQKIHFLVMDLPHSDACFLKAYPAETTEAFCDAHVAAFAFFGGVPVSILYDNTRIAVARILGDGTRKRTRVFSELVSHYLFEDRFGRPGKGNDKGKVEGMVGYTRRNFMVPKPRFASFDDLNAHLAGRCCKRMDDKLRGHKGTIGERFEADAERLQPLPAVPYDACDKQSVRVSSLSLVRYRSNDYSVPTAYGHQEVLVRGYVHEVVIACGAEVIARHARSWEKEDYIYDPLHYLALIEQKTNALDQA
;
A
#
# COMPACT_ATOMS: atom_id res chain seq x y z
N MET A 1 -9.82 29.68 33.03
CA MET A 1 -8.48 29.43 33.67
C MET A 1 -7.94 30.77 34.13
N LYS A 2 -7.44 30.90 35.37
CA LYS A 2 -6.82 32.15 35.79
C LYS A 2 -5.48 32.31 35.07
N GLN A 3 -5.21 33.49 34.56
CA GLN A 3 -4.02 33.80 33.76
C GLN A 3 -2.73 33.61 34.56
N VAL A 4 -1.65 33.18 33.89
CA VAL A 4 -0.33 32.96 34.49
C VAL A 4 0.17 34.23 35.23
N ASP A 5 -0.11 35.42 34.66
CA ASP A 5 0.25 36.72 35.25
C ASP A 5 -0.34 36.91 36.64
N LEU A 6 -1.60 36.47 36.89
CA LEU A 6 -2.20 36.54 38.19
C LEU A 6 -1.44 35.68 39.22
N TYR A 7 -0.97 34.48 38.79
CA TYR A 7 -0.11 33.64 39.64
C TYR A 7 1.19 34.37 40.00
N GLY A 8 1.84 35.00 39.04
CA GLY A 8 3.07 35.79 39.24
C GLY A 8 2.86 36.90 40.23
N ARG A 9 1.81 37.69 40.03
CA ARG A 9 1.49 38.84 40.91
C ARG A 9 1.18 38.41 42.34
N VAL A 10 0.32 37.43 42.54
CA VAL A 10 -0.03 36.92 43.87
C VAL A 10 1.21 36.33 44.57
N ARG A 11 2.06 35.59 43.87
CA ARG A 11 3.31 35.05 44.41
C ARG A 11 4.29 36.15 44.81
N HIS A 12 4.43 37.14 43.96
CA HIS A 12 5.30 38.29 44.25
C HIS A 12 4.86 39.01 45.53
N SER A 13 3.57 39.36 45.64
CA SER A 13 3.04 40.05 46.78
C SER A 13 3.20 39.26 48.09
N VAL A 14 3.03 37.95 48.05
CA VAL A 14 3.15 37.12 49.27
C VAL A 14 4.62 36.79 49.59
N LEU A 15 5.43 36.41 48.57
CA LEU A 15 6.75 35.83 48.80
C LEU A 15 7.87 36.93 48.85
N ILE A 16 7.66 38.07 48.21
CA ILE A 16 8.65 39.13 48.08
C ILE A 16 8.24 40.36 48.94
N GLU A 17 6.97 40.80 48.81
CA GLU A 17 6.47 41.96 49.54
C GLU A 17 6.02 41.61 50.97
N GLY A 18 5.94 40.30 51.34
CA GLY A 18 5.66 39.82 52.69
C GLY A 18 4.21 39.97 53.13
N ILE A 19 3.25 40.20 52.22
CA ILE A 19 1.83 40.34 52.56
C ILE A 19 1.27 38.97 52.99
N SER A 20 0.35 38.97 53.97
CA SER A 20 -0.29 37.72 54.38
C SER A 20 -1.19 37.15 53.28
N GLN A 21 -1.37 35.81 53.27
CA GLN A 21 -2.25 35.14 52.30
C GLN A 21 -3.70 35.66 52.35
N ARG A 22 -4.19 36.06 53.55
CA ARG A 22 -5.52 36.63 53.71
C ARG A 22 -5.61 38.00 53.07
N GLU A 23 -4.57 38.83 53.25
CA GLU A 23 -4.48 40.17 52.65
C GLU A 23 -4.36 40.07 51.13
N ALA A 24 -3.51 39.21 50.64
CA ALA A 24 -3.43 38.92 49.18
C ALA A 24 -4.77 38.48 48.60
N ALA A 25 -5.51 37.67 49.33
CA ALA A 25 -6.87 37.24 48.90
C ALA A 25 -7.82 38.42 48.75
N ARG A 26 -7.76 39.43 49.67
CA ARG A 26 -8.55 40.65 49.57
C ARG A 26 -8.12 41.52 48.40
N ILE A 27 -6.82 41.81 48.29
CA ILE A 27 -6.26 42.67 47.25
C ILE A 27 -6.58 42.18 45.85
N PHE A 28 -6.45 40.83 45.61
CA PHE A 28 -6.68 40.25 44.29
C PHE A 28 -8.11 39.75 44.09
N GLY A 29 -9.01 39.93 45.09
CA GLY A 29 -10.41 39.49 44.96
C GLY A 29 -10.59 37.97 44.70
N ILE A 30 -9.76 37.14 45.35
CA ILE A 30 -9.73 35.70 45.18
C ILE A 30 -9.84 34.97 46.52
N ASP A 31 -10.35 33.73 46.48
CA ASP A 31 -10.44 32.91 47.68
C ASP A 31 -9.06 32.56 48.26
N PRO A 32 -8.88 32.59 49.61
CA PRO A 32 -7.61 32.24 50.25
C PRO A 32 -7.06 30.85 49.86
N ARG A 33 -7.92 29.88 49.61
CA ARG A 33 -7.51 28.54 49.11
C ARG A 33 -6.89 28.64 47.73
N THR A 34 -7.36 29.59 46.91
CA THR A 34 -6.79 29.86 45.59
C THR A 34 -5.41 30.50 45.72
N VAL A 35 -5.20 31.44 46.68
CA VAL A 35 -3.88 32.00 47.01
C VAL A 35 -2.91 30.89 47.43
N ALA A 36 -3.33 30.01 48.37
CA ALA A 36 -2.50 28.88 48.79
C ALA A 36 -2.11 27.97 47.61
N LYS A 37 -3.04 27.72 46.68
CA LYS A 37 -2.77 26.98 45.45
C LYS A 37 -1.79 27.71 44.53
N MET A 38 -1.88 29.02 44.42
CA MET A 38 -0.95 29.84 43.63
C MET A 38 0.45 29.88 44.23
N LEU A 39 0.57 29.76 45.52
CA LEU A 39 1.87 29.66 46.20
C LEU A 39 2.51 28.26 46.00
N ALA A 40 1.68 27.21 46.00
CA ALA A 40 2.15 25.84 45.79
C ALA A 40 2.59 25.57 44.34
N PHE A 41 2.08 26.32 43.37
CA PHE A 41 2.37 26.13 41.96
C PHE A 41 2.77 27.44 41.29
N SER A 42 3.88 27.45 40.55
CA SER A 42 4.35 28.63 39.83
C SER A 42 3.48 29.01 38.62
N VAL A 43 2.79 28.01 38.06
CA VAL A 43 1.83 28.16 36.94
C VAL A 43 0.52 27.45 37.27
N PRO A 44 -0.60 27.86 36.66
CA PRO A 44 -1.87 27.16 36.87
C PRO A 44 -1.73 25.70 36.53
N PRO A 45 -1.89 24.77 37.51
CA PRO A 45 -1.90 23.35 37.18
C PRO A 45 -3.13 23.08 36.33
N GLY A 46 -2.95 22.37 35.18
CA GLY A 46 -4.04 21.94 34.35
C GLY A 46 -5.06 21.08 35.11
N TYR A 47 -6.24 20.87 34.54
CA TYR A 47 -7.26 20.02 35.16
C TYR A 47 -6.70 18.62 35.31
N ARG A 48 -6.48 18.15 36.55
CA ARG A 48 -6.08 16.79 36.89
C ARG A 48 -7.26 16.07 37.53
N ARG A 49 -7.87 15.17 36.74
CA ARG A 49 -8.92 14.32 37.26
C ARG A 49 -8.30 13.28 38.18
N ARG A 50 -8.64 13.31 39.48
CA ARG A 50 -8.16 12.35 40.48
C ARG A 50 -9.02 11.08 40.56
N GLN A 51 -10.27 11.17 40.14
CA GLN A 51 -11.21 10.06 40.18
C GLN A 51 -11.40 9.45 38.79
N ARG A 52 -11.59 8.13 38.76
CA ARG A 52 -11.95 7.39 37.52
C ARG A 52 -13.23 7.98 36.92
N VAL A 53 -13.36 7.98 35.60
CA VAL A 53 -14.61 8.35 34.93
C VAL A 53 -15.69 7.35 35.35
N CYS A 54 -16.63 7.81 36.16
CA CYS A 54 -17.78 7.03 36.53
C CYS A 54 -18.86 7.14 35.45
N ARG A 55 -19.43 6.03 35.06
CA ARG A 55 -20.56 5.90 34.12
C ARG A 55 -21.70 5.17 34.83
N PRO A 56 -22.45 5.82 35.74
CA PRO A 56 -23.36 5.13 36.66
C PRO A 56 -24.34 4.18 35.97
N LYS A 57 -24.80 4.52 34.75
CA LYS A 57 -25.73 3.67 33.99
C LYS A 57 -25.05 2.48 33.27
N LEU A 58 -23.73 2.50 33.11
CA LEU A 58 -23.00 1.51 32.30
C LEU A 58 -22.05 0.66 33.15
N ASP A 59 -21.55 1.18 34.26
CA ASP A 59 -20.46 0.55 35.02
C ASP A 59 -20.80 -0.89 35.47
N ALA A 60 -22.06 -1.16 35.78
CA ALA A 60 -22.53 -2.51 36.11
C ALA A 60 -22.50 -3.49 34.91
N PHE A 61 -22.48 -2.98 33.68
CA PHE A 61 -22.57 -3.79 32.45
C PHE A 61 -21.24 -3.88 31.70
N THR A 62 -20.21 -3.18 32.16
CA THR A 62 -18.91 -3.15 31.49
C THR A 62 -18.28 -4.53 31.37
N GLY A 63 -18.39 -5.36 32.42
CA GLY A 63 -17.89 -6.74 32.38
C GLY A 63 -18.55 -7.60 31.32
N ILE A 64 -19.87 -7.43 31.11
CA ILE A 64 -20.63 -8.15 30.08
C ILE A 64 -20.15 -7.72 28.69
N ILE A 65 -19.94 -6.39 28.46
CA ILE A 65 -19.42 -5.88 27.21
C ILE A 65 -18.04 -6.46 26.94
N ASP A 66 -17.15 -6.46 27.93
CA ASP A 66 -15.80 -6.98 27.81
C ASP A 66 -15.79 -8.48 27.46
N GLN A 67 -16.67 -9.28 28.09
CA GLN A 67 -16.84 -10.70 27.74
C GLN A 67 -17.31 -10.89 26.29
N ILE A 68 -18.26 -10.08 25.80
CA ILE A 68 -18.72 -10.13 24.41
C ILE A 68 -17.57 -9.79 23.47
N LEU A 69 -16.77 -8.76 23.77
CA LEU A 69 -15.64 -8.35 22.94
C LEU A 69 -14.52 -9.40 22.91
N GLU A 70 -14.28 -10.10 24.03
CA GLU A 70 -13.32 -11.21 24.07
C GLU A 70 -13.81 -12.42 23.25
N ALA A 71 -15.08 -12.80 23.41
CA ALA A 71 -15.67 -13.87 22.60
C ALA A 71 -15.63 -13.56 21.09
N ASP A 72 -15.81 -12.31 20.72
CA ASP A 72 -15.71 -11.85 19.33
C ASP A 72 -14.34 -12.08 18.71
N LYS A 73 -13.28 -12.17 19.50
CA LYS A 73 -11.92 -12.44 18.96
C LYS A 73 -11.82 -13.82 18.32
N LEU A 74 -12.58 -14.77 18.81
CA LEU A 74 -12.62 -16.16 18.32
C LEU A 74 -13.53 -16.34 17.10
N VAL A 75 -14.31 -15.30 16.72
CA VAL A 75 -15.27 -15.36 15.62
C VAL A 75 -14.73 -14.60 14.39
N PRO A 76 -15.01 -15.06 13.16
CA PRO A 76 -14.64 -14.36 11.93
C PRO A 76 -15.10 -12.90 11.95
N LYS A 77 -14.26 -11.97 11.46
CA LYS A 77 -14.48 -10.51 11.53
C LYS A 77 -15.87 -10.06 11.05
N LYS A 78 -16.42 -10.75 10.03
CA LYS A 78 -17.73 -10.45 9.45
C LYS A 78 -18.92 -10.87 10.37
N GLN A 79 -18.70 -11.72 11.36
CA GLN A 79 -19.72 -12.22 12.30
C GLN A 79 -19.61 -11.61 13.71
N ARG A 80 -18.67 -10.69 13.94
CA ARG A 80 -18.48 -10.01 15.23
C ARG A 80 -19.60 -9.02 15.50
N HIS A 81 -19.89 -8.82 16.79
CA HIS A 81 -20.92 -7.87 17.22
C HIS A 81 -20.57 -6.44 16.78
N THR A 82 -21.56 -5.76 16.20
CA THR A 82 -21.53 -4.31 16.05
C THR A 82 -21.87 -3.65 17.38
N SER A 83 -21.45 -2.39 17.58
CA SER A 83 -21.82 -1.65 18.80
C SER A 83 -23.34 -1.53 18.99
N LYS A 84 -24.11 -1.51 17.88
CA LYS A 84 -25.57 -1.56 17.92
C LYS A 84 -26.07 -2.89 18.47
N ARG A 85 -25.53 -4.02 17.99
CA ARG A 85 -25.94 -5.35 18.46
C ARG A 85 -25.56 -5.59 19.90
N VAL A 86 -24.39 -5.09 20.36
CA VAL A 86 -24.04 -5.14 21.80
C VAL A 86 -25.05 -4.36 22.63
N PHE A 87 -25.43 -3.14 22.19
CA PHE A 87 -26.44 -2.34 22.87
C PHE A 87 -27.80 -3.06 22.94
N GLU A 88 -28.28 -3.66 21.84
CA GLU A 88 -29.52 -4.41 21.81
C GLU A 88 -29.49 -5.59 22.80
N ARG A 89 -28.39 -6.37 22.82
CA ARG A 89 -28.23 -7.45 23.79
C ARG A 89 -28.24 -6.98 25.26
N LEU A 90 -27.57 -5.87 25.55
CA LEU A 90 -27.61 -5.29 26.89
C LEU A 90 -29.02 -4.88 27.31
N ARG A 91 -29.82 -4.33 26.40
CA ARG A 91 -31.19 -3.95 26.64
C ARG A 91 -32.09 -5.18 26.80
N ASP A 92 -32.00 -6.13 25.86
CA ASP A 92 -32.93 -7.24 25.74
C ASP A 92 -32.61 -8.35 26.75
N ASP A 93 -31.32 -8.67 27.00
CA ASP A 93 -30.89 -9.78 27.85
C ASP A 93 -30.56 -9.35 29.30
N HIS A 94 -30.26 -8.04 29.50
CA HIS A 94 -29.74 -7.54 30.79
C HIS A 94 -30.48 -6.31 31.34
N ASN A 95 -31.61 -5.90 30.75
CA ASN A 95 -32.43 -4.76 31.19
C ASN A 95 -31.68 -3.43 31.29
N PHE A 96 -30.77 -3.15 30.35
CA PHE A 96 -30.01 -1.92 30.30
C PHE A 96 -30.90 -0.72 29.87
N ILE A 97 -30.94 0.34 30.69
CA ILE A 97 -31.81 1.52 30.47
C ILE A 97 -31.04 2.73 29.93
N GLY A 98 -29.75 2.56 29.60
CA GLY A 98 -28.93 3.65 29.06
C GLY A 98 -29.08 3.89 27.56
N GLY A 99 -28.49 4.96 27.03
CA GLY A 99 -28.47 5.25 25.60
C GLY A 99 -27.34 4.51 24.88
N ILE A 100 -27.52 4.31 23.57
CA ILE A 100 -26.53 3.63 22.72
C ILE A 100 -25.17 4.37 22.66
N THR A 101 -25.14 5.69 22.82
CA THR A 101 -23.94 6.51 22.74
C THR A 101 -22.92 6.11 23.80
N ILE A 102 -23.34 5.92 25.06
CA ILE A 102 -22.41 5.53 26.13
C ILE A 102 -21.82 4.14 25.94
N VAL A 103 -22.57 3.22 25.30
CA VAL A 103 -22.11 1.88 24.93
C VAL A 103 -21.09 1.98 23.78
N LYS A 104 -21.38 2.78 22.75
CA LYS A 104 -20.44 3.04 21.65
C LYS A 104 -19.11 3.63 22.15
N ASP A 105 -19.18 4.63 23.00
CA ASP A 105 -17.99 5.30 23.58
C ASP A 105 -17.16 4.32 24.43
N TYR A 106 -17.83 3.47 25.20
CA TYR A 106 -17.14 2.44 25.98
C TYR A 106 -16.45 1.43 25.06
N ILE A 107 -17.16 0.86 24.08
CA ILE A 107 -16.60 -0.10 23.12
C ILE A 107 -15.43 0.51 22.35
N PHE A 108 -15.56 1.76 21.90
CA PHE A 108 -14.49 2.49 21.24
C PHE A 108 -13.25 2.60 22.13
N THR A 109 -13.44 3.04 23.39
CA THR A 109 -12.35 3.14 24.37
C THR A 109 -11.73 1.79 24.70
N ALA A 110 -12.55 0.73 24.86
CA ALA A 110 -12.08 -0.62 25.11
C ALA A 110 -11.26 -1.18 23.96
N LYS A 111 -11.74 -0.99 22.71
CA LYS A 111 -11.00 -1.38 21.51
C LYS A 111 -9.68 -0.61 21.36
N GLN A 112 -9.64 0.69 21.67
CA GLN A 112 -8.39 1.45 21.67
C GLN A 112 -7.36 0.94 22.69
N ARG A 113 -7.81 0.53 23.91
CA ARG A 113 -6.93 -0.06 24.93
C ARG A 113 -6.38 -1.42 24.53
N GLN A 114 -7.11 -2.14 23.70
CA GLN A 114 -6.73 -3.47 23.19
C GLN A 114 -5.95 -3.38 21.87
N GLN A 115 -5.76 -2.18 21.31
CA GLN A 115 -4.89 -2.04 20.15
C GLN A 115 -3.48 -2.50 20.51
N GLU A 116 -2.99 -3.43 19.73
CA GLU A 116 -1.64 -3.94 19.86
C GLU A 116 -0.63 -2.78 19.72
N MET A 117 0.27 -2.67 20.69
CA MET A 117 1.35 -1.69 20.63
C MET A 117 2.54 -2.32 19.90
N PHE A 118 3.08 -1.62 18.91
CA PHE A 118 4.15 -2.14 18.08
C PHE A 118 5.48 -1.52 18.47
N ILE A 119 6.52 -2.35 18.48
CA ILE A 119 7.89 -1.86 18.58
C ILE A 119 8.23 -1.23 17.23
N PRO A 120 8.74 0.02 17.19
CA PRO A 120 9.23 0.60 15.95
C PRO A 120 10.28 -0.30 15.31
N LEU A 121 9.99 -0.80 14.12
CA LEU A 121 10.93 -1.63 13.38
C LEU A 121 12.05 -0.74 12.83
N THR A 122 13.30 -1.09 13.11
CA THR A 122 14.46 -0.56 12.41
C THR A 122 14.69 -1.39 11.15
N HIS A 123 14.80 -0.72 10.03
CA HIS A 123 15.06 -1.37 8.74
C HIS A 123 16.53 -1.14 8.38
N PRO A 124 17.34 -2.21 8.23
CA PRO A 124 18.71 -2.07 7.77
C PRO A 124 18.73 -1.56 6.31
N PRO A 125 19.79 -0.87 5.88
CA PRO A 125 19.91 -0.40 4.51
C PRO A 125 20.02 -1.57 3.51
N GLY A 126 19.58 -1.31 2.26
CA GLY A 126 19.63 -2.28 1.17
C GLY A 126 18.49 -3.31 1.16
N HIS A 127 17.48 -3.16 2.02
CA HIS A 127 16.29 -4.02 2.03
C HIS A 127 15.07 -3.24 1.49
N ALA A 128 14.24 -3.91 0.68
CA ALA A 128 13.06 -3.33 0.08
C ALA A 128 11.76 -3.98 0.56
N GLN A 129 10.67 -3.30 0.31
CA GLN A 129 9.30 -3.85 0.40
C GLN A 129 8.58 -3.53 -0.90
N ALA A 130 7.74 -4.45 -1.38
CA ALA A 130 6.96 -4.26 -2.60
C ALA A 130 5.50 -4.66 -2.42
N ASP A 131 4.61 -3.82 -2.96
CA ASP A 131 3.16 -4.06 -2.89
C ASP A 131 2.43 -3.42 -4.07
N PHE A 132 1.30 -4.03 -4.48
CA PHE A 132 0.40 -3.44 -5.45
C PHE A 132 -0.62 -2.53 -4.79
N GLY A 133 -0.92 -1.44 -5.47
CA GLY A 133 -2.01 -0.53 -5.15
C GLY A 133 -2.94 -0.33 -6.34
N GLU A 134 -4.12 0.22 -6.07
CA GLU A 134 -5.10 0.57 -7.08
C GLU A 134 -5.47 2.04 -6.98
N ALA A 135 -5.73 2.68 -8.11
CA ALA A 135 -6.23 4.05 -8.21
C ALA A 135 -7.12 4.22 -9.44
N LEU A 136 -7.84 5.34 -9.52
CA LEU A 136 -8.53 5.76 -10.73
C LEU A 136 -7.68 6.78 -11.48
N ALA A 137 -7.59 6.63 -12.80
CA ALA A 137 -6.94 7.57 -13.71
C ALA A 137 -7.73 7.72 -14.99
N VAL A 138 -7.50 8.81 -15.74
CA VAL A 138 -8.00 9.00 -17.09
C VAL A 138 -6.82 8.84 -18.04
N ILE A 139 -6.86 7.81 -18.87
CA ILE A 139 -5.82 7.48 -19.84
C ILE A 139 -6.46 7.51 -21.23
N GLY A 140 -5.87 8.29 -22.15
CA GLY A 140 -6.45 8.45 -23.50
C GLY A 140 -7.86 9.00 -23.51
N GLY A 141 -8.25 9.78 -22.49
CA GLY A 141 -9.59 10.30 -22.32
C GLY A 141 -10.59 9.37 -21.61
N VAL A 142 -10.22 8.10 -21.35
CA VAL A 142 -11.09 7.10 -20.70
C VAL A 142 -10.75 6.97 -19.23
N GLU A 143 -11.74 7.12 -18.35
CA GLU A 143 -11.59 6.84 -16.92
C GLU A 143 -11.55 5.34 -16.69
N GLN A 144 -10.48 4.88 -16.04
CA GLN A 144 -10.30 3.48 -15.74
C GLN A 144 -9.60 3.27 -14.41
N LYS A 145 -9.77 2.09 -13.86
CA LYS A 145 -9.01 1.59 -12.72
C LYS A 145 -7.62 1.19 -13.21
N ILE A 146 -6.61 1.73 -12.58
CA ILE A 146 -5.21 1.35 -12.82
C ILE A 146 -4.66 0.62 -11.62
N HIS A 147 -3.68 -0.23 -11.86
CA HIS A 147 -2.89 -0.91 -10.85
C HIS A 147 -1.48 -0.33 -10.85
N PHE A 148 -0.85 -0.21 -9.70
CA PHE A 148 0.52 0.27 -9.63
C PHE A 148 1.30 -0.52 -8.58
N LEU A 149 2.51 -0.92 -8.92
CA LEU A 149 3.43 -1.51 -7.96
C LEU A 149 4.26 -0.39 -7.33
N VAL A 150 4.34 -0.42 -6.00
CA VAL A 150 5.26 0.43 -5.23
C VAL A 150 6.36 -0.46 -4.69
N MET A 151 7.60 -0.05 -4.90
CA MET A 151 8.77 -0.58 -4.18
C MET A 151 9.38 0.54 -3.36
N ASP A 152 9.54 0.32 -2.06
CA ASP A 152 10.19 1.26 -1.16
C ASP A 152 11.38 0.63 -0.43
N LEU A 153 12.34 1.48 -0.09
CA LEU A 153 13.48 1.14 0.76
C LEU A 153 13.21 1.72 2.15
N PRO A 154 12.72 0.90 3.11
CA PRO A 154 12.25 1.41 4.40
C PRO A 154 13.30 2.13 5.24
N HIS A 155 14.60 1.94 4.96
CA HIS A 155 15.68 2.64 5.63
C HIS A 155 15.70 4.13 5.25
N SER A 156 15.72 4.45 3.97
CA SER A 156 15.75 5.83 3.47
C SER A 156 14.37 6.44 3.27
N ASP A 157 13.33 5.64 3.10
CA ASP A 157 12.00 5.99 2.58
C ASP A 157 12.01 6.38 1.08
N ALA A 158 13.09 6.04 0.34
CA ALA A 158 13.13 6.14 -1.11
C ALA A 158 12.12 5.16 -1.71
N CYS A 159 11.36 5.62 -2.70
CA CYS A 159 10.35 4.79 -3.34
C CYS A 159 10.35 4.94 -4.86
N PHE A 160 9.95 3.88 -5.52
CA PHE A 160 9.64 3.85 -6.95
C PHE A 160 8.24 3.29 -7.13
N LEU A 161 7.50 3.83 -8.11
CA LEU A 161 6.23 3.25 -8.51
C LEU A 161 6.03 3.33 -10.01
N LYS A 162 5.37 2.31 -10.56
CA LYS A 162 5.00 2.22 -11.98
C LYS A 162 3.58 1.69 -12.11
N ALA A 163 2.79 2.31 -12.98
CA ALA A 163 1.37 2.02 -13.18
C ALA A 163 1.14 1.12 -14.40
N TYR A 164 0.09 0.30 -14.32
CA TYR A 164 -0.26 -0.73 -15.29
C TYR A 164 -1.78 -0.82 -15.49
N PRO A 165 -2.24 -1.30 -16.65
CA PRO A 165 -3.66 -1.56 -16.89
C PRO A 165 -4.24 -2.66 -15.95
N ALA A 166 -3.42 -3.65 -15.59
CA ALA A 166 -3.84 -4.75 -14.72
C ALA A 166 -2.69 -5.28 -13.86
N GLU A 167 -3.02 -5.93 -12.76
CA GLU A 167 -2.09 -6.67 -11.91
C GLU A 167 -1.83 -8.03 -12.54
N THR A 168 -0.75 -8.16 -13.28
CA THR A 168 -0.34 -9.37 -13.98
C THR A 168 1.10 -9.76 -13.67
N THR A 169 1.49 -10.97 -14.04
CA THR A 169 2.84 -11.50 -13.82
C THR A 169 3.90 -10.67 -14.57
N GLU A 170 3.62 -10.32 -15.82
CA GLU A 170 4.51 -9.48 -16.64
C GLU A 170 4.62 -8.05 -16.10
N ALA A 171 3.51 -7.48 -15.61
CA ALA A 171 3.52 -6.16 -14.95
C ALA A 171 4.34 -6.18 -13.65
N PHE A 172 4.22 -7.27 -12.87
CA PHE A 172 5.01 -7.47 -11.66
C PHE A 172 6.51 -7.54 -11.98
N CYS A 173 6.90 -8.35 -12.96
CA CYS A 173 8.32 -8.49 -13.35
C CYS A 173 8.86 -7.18 -13.94
N ASP A 174 8.13 -6.51 -14.82
CA ASP A 174 8.49 -5.24 -15.42
C ASP A 174 8.68 -4.13 -14.38
N ALA A 175 7.80 -4.09 -13.37
CA ALA A 175 7.93 -3.14 -12.26
C ALA A 175 9.23 -3.35 -11.45
N HIS A 176 9.64 -4.61 -11.25
CA HIS A 176 10.90 -4.92 -10.56
C HIS A 176 12.11 -4.49 -11.40
N VAL A 177 12.10 -4.82 -12.69
CA VAL A 177 13.16 -4.38 -13.62
C VAL A 177 13.30 -2.85 -13.60
N ALA A 178 12.18 -2.13 -13.70
CA ALA A 178 12.16 -0.67 -13.68
C ALA A 178 12.60 -0.09 -12.32
N ALA A 179 12.17 -0.70 -11.20
CA ALA A 179 12.56 -0.28 -9.86
C ALA A 179 14.07 -0.46 -9.63
N PHE A 180 14.62 -1.60 -10.02
CA PHE A 180 16.06 -1.86 -9.88
C PHE A 180 16.90 -0.90 -10.74
N ALA A 181 16.45 -0.61 -11.95
CA ALA A 181 17.08 0.42 -12.80
C ALA A 181 17.00 1.81 -12.15
N PHE A 182 15.85 2.17 -11.56
CA PHE A 182 15.68 3.46 -10.88
C PHE A 182 16.59 3.61 -9.65
N PHE A 183 16.72 2.56 -8.83
CA PHE A 183 17.61 2.56 -7.66
C PHE A 183 19.08 2.37 -8.02
N GLY A 184 19.40 1.99 -9.26
CA GLY A 184 20.77 1.71 -9.71
C GLY A 184 21.35 0.41 -9.16
N GLY A 185 20.54 -0.48 -8.61
CA GLY A 185 20.95 -1.76 -8.04
C GLY A 185 19.80 -2.62 -7.54
N VAL A 186 20.11 -3.84 -7.14
CA VAL A 186 19.12 -4.82 -6.66
C VAL A 186 19.14 -4.87 -5.14
N PRO A 187 18.02 -4.72 -4.45
CA PRO A 187 17.95 -4.89 -2.99
C PRO A 187 18.42 -6.27 -2.55
N VAL A 188 19.09 -6.34 -1.42
CA VAL A 188 19.55 -7.62 -0.83
C VAL A 188 18.38 -8.54 -0.53
N SER A 189 17.29 -7.98 -0.01
CA SER A 189 16.04 -8.73 0.17
C SER A 189 14.82 -7.85 -0.09
N ILE A 190 13.72 -8.48 -0.48
CA ILE A 190 12.45 -7.80 -0.75
C ILE A 190 11.34 -8.50 0.03
N LEU A 191 10.59 -7.73 0.81
CA LEU A 191 9.43 -8.22 1.54
C LEU A 191 8.17 -8.04 0.69
N TYR A 192 7.45 -9.14 0.47
CA TYR A 192 6.20 -9.20 -0.27
C TYR A 192 5.01 -9.53 0.63
N ASP A 193 3.81 -9.21 0.15
CA ASP A 193 2.60 -9.89 0.62
C ASP A 193 2.47 -11.28 -0.05
N ASN A 194 1.52 -12.07 0.45
CA ASN A 194 1.20 -13.37 -0.13
C ASN A 194 0.40 -13.21 -1.44
N THR A 195 0.96 -12.46 -2.42
CA THR A 195 0.31 -12.27 -3.70
C THR A 195 0.31 -13.57 -4.50
N ARG A 196 -0.75 -13.86 -5.25
CA ARG A 196 -0.84 -15.04 -6.10
C ARG A 196 0.19 -15.04 -7.24
N ILE A 197 0.75 -13.89 -7.56
CA ILE A 197 1.81 -13.74 -8.57
C ILE A 197 3.11 -14.36 -8.08
N ALA A 198 3.48 -14.08 -6.83
CA ALA A 198 4.72 -14.60 -6.24
C ALA A 198 4.54 -15.99 -5.63
N VAL A 199 3.39 -16.26 -5.00
CA VAL A 199 3.14 -17.48 -4.22
C VAL A 199 2.08 -18.36 -4.89
N ALA A 200 2.50 -19.49 -5.42
CA ALA A 200 1.59 -20.48 -5.99
C ALA A 200 0.80 -21.24 -4.91
N ARG A 201 1.42 -21.53 -3.77
CA ARG A 201 0.79 -22.25 -2.64
C ARG A 201 1.52 -21.96 -1.32
N ILE A 202 0.74 -21.79 -0.25
CA ILE A 202 1.26 -21.79 1.13
C ILE A 202 1.12 -23.23 1.66
N LEU A 203 2.21 -23.81 2.14
CA LEU A 203 2.22 -25.16 2.71
C LEU A 203 1.81 -25.14 4.18
N GLY A 204 1.47 -26.32 4.73
CA GLY A 204 0.99 -26.44 6.11
C GLY A 204 2.01 -26.06 7.19
N ASP A 205 3.30 -26.12 6.88
CA ASP A 205 4.42 -25.68 7.72
C ASP A 205 4.71 -24.17 7.63
N GLY A 206 3.92 -23.44 6.83
CA GLY A 206 4.10 -22.00 6.59
C GLY A 206 5.10 -21.67 5.48
N THR A 207 5.77 -22.66 4.89
CA THR A 207 6.62 -22.45 3.71
C THR A 207 5.77 -22.15 2.48
N ARG A 208 6.37 -21.51 1.47
CA ARG A 208 5.67 -21.06 0.27
C ARG A 208 6.28 -21.68 -0.98
N LYS A 209 5.41 -22.21 -1.83
CA LYS A 209 5.81 -22.62 -3.17
C LYS A 209 5.71 -21.40 -4.10
N ARG A 210 6.83 -20.94 -4.62
CA ARG A 210 6.91 -19.84 -5.58
C ARG A 210 6.26 -20.22 -6.91
N THR A 211 5.76 -19.22 -7.63
CA THR A 211 5.43 -19.41 -9.05
C THR A 211 6.73 -19.57 -9.85
N ARG A 212 6.62 -20.19 -11.02
CA ARG A 212 7.78 -20.39 -11.90
C ARG A 212 8.43 -19.06 -12.29
N VAL A 213 7.64 -18.11 -12.77
CA VAL A 213 8.13 -16.81 -13.24
C VAL A 213 8.79 -16.03 -12.11
N PHE A 214 8.21 -16.07 -10.89
CA PHE A 214 8.84 -15.44 -9.73
C PHE A 214 10.17 -16.10 -9.37
N SER A 215 10.27 -17.43 -9.45
CA SER A 215 11.54 -18.14 -9.23
C SER A 215 12.61 -17.77 -10.28
N GLU A 216 12.20 -17.59 -11.54
CA GLU A 216 13.07 -17.12 -12.62
C GLU A 216 13.58 -15.68 -12.35
N LEU A 217 12.71 -14.77 -11.91
CA LEU A 217 13.08 -13.39 -11.53
C LEU A 217 14.07 -13.38 -10.37
N VAL A 218 13.79 -14.13 -9.29
CA VAL A 218 14.69 -14.26 -8.13
C VAL A 218 16.03 -14.85 -8.53
N SER A 219 16.04 -15.87 -9.39
CA SER A 219 17.29 -16.50 -9.89
C SER A 219 18.10 -15.56 -10.77
N HIS A 220 17.46 -14.66 -11.52
CA HIS A 220 18.14 -13.70 -12.38
C HIS A 220 18.80 -12.57 -11.59
N TYR A 221 18.13 -12.04 -10.57
CA TYR A 221 18.60 -10.89 -9.78
C TYR A 221 19.24 -11.26 -8.45
N LEU A 222 19.10 -12.51 -7.98
CA LEU A 222 19.71 -13.07 -6.79
C LEU A 222 19.35 -12.37 -5.46
N PHE A 223 18.21 -11.71 -5.38
CA PHE A 223 17.73 -11.16 -4.12
C PHE A 223 17.03 -12.22 -3.25
N GLU A 224 17.04 -12.01 -1.93
CA GLU A 224 16.28 -12.83 -1.00
C GLU A 224 14.80 -12.38 -0.97
N ASP A 225 13.88 -13.27 -1.29
CA ASP A 225 12.45 -12.99 -1.12
C ASP A 225 11.99 -13.32 0.29
N ARG A 226 11.29 -12.37 0.89
CA ARG A 226 10.67 -12.49 2.20
C ARG A 226 9.16 -12.27 2.07
N PHE A 227 8.39 -12.98 2.89
CA PHE A 227 6.94 -12.84 2.88
C PHE A 227 6.43 -12.53 4.28
N GLY A 228 5.48 -11.60 4.36
CA GLY A 228 4.80 -11.26 5.60
C GLY A 228 4.08 -12.49 6.20
N ARG A 229 3.97 -12.55 7.53
CA ARG A 229 3.24 -13.62 8.20
C ARG A 229 1.74 -13.52 7.89
N PRO A 230 1.06 -14.64 7.58
CA PRO A 230 -0.38 -14.62 7.32
C PRO A 230 -1.16 -13.98 8.48
N GLY A 231 -2.01 -13.00 8.18
CA GLY A 231 -2.87 -12.34 9.16
C GLY A 231 -2.21 -11.31 10.09
N LYS A 232 -0.90 -11.03 9.93
CA LYS A 232 -0.18 -9.99 10.69
C LYS A 232 0.24 -8.86 9.77
N GLY A 233 -0.64 -7.88 9.57
CA GLY A 233 -0.39 -6.68 8.74
C GLY A 233 0.77 -5.80 9.20
N ASN A 234 1.23 -5.98 10.46
CA ASN A 234 2.31 -5.18 11.05
C ASN A 234 3.67 -5.37 10.40
N ASP A 235 3.94 -6.54 9.84
CA ASP A 235 5.22 -6.83 9.19
C ASP A 235 5.43 -5.94 7.94
N LYS A 236 4.34 -5.34 7.40
CA LYS A 236 4.29 -4.51 6.19
C LYS A 236 3.85 -3.06 6.39
N GLY A 237 3.76 -2.60 7.64
CA GLY A 237 3.19 -1.28 7.95
C GLY A 237 3.78 -0.11 7.15
N LYS A 238 5.05 -0.20 6.71
CA LYS A 238 5.68 0.85 5.89
C LYS A 238 5.18 0.85 4.45
N VAL A 239 5.17 -0.30 3.74
CA VAL A 239 4.76 -0.33 2.33
C VAL A 239 3.25 -0.09 2.17
N GLU A 240 2.40 -0.58 3.07
CA GLU A 240 0.97 -0.23 3.10
C GLU A 240 0.79 1.28 3.31
N GLY A 241 1.59 1.87 4.20
CA GLY A 241 1.68 3.32 4.39
C GLY A 241 2.12 4.03 3.12
N MET A 242 3.10 3.48 2.38
CA MET A 242 3.63 4.05 1.14
C MET A 242 2.61 3.93 0.00
N VAL A 243 1.93 2.80 -0.18
CA VAL A 243 0.81 2.68 -1.14
C VAL A 243 -0.28 3.72 -0.85
N GLY A 244 -0.63 3.90 0.43
CA GLY A 244 -1.58 4.93 0.84
C GLY A 244 -1.06 6.35 0.62
N TYR A 245 0.23 6.61 0.84
CA TYR A 245 0.88 7.89 0.61
C TYR A 245 0.90 8.24 -0.88
N THR A 246 1.37 7.34 -1.73
CA THR A 246 1.46 7.56 -3.18
C THR A 246 0.08 7.76 -3.80
N ARG A 247 -0.92 7.00 -3.37
CA ARG A 247 -2.31 7.22 -3.80
C ARG A 247 -2.81 8.62 -3.47
N ARG A 248 -2.57 9.12 -2.26
CA ARG A 248 -3.03 10.46 -1.83
C ARG A 248 -2.22 11.61 -2.39
N ASN A 249 -0.92 11.42 -2.64
CA ASN A 249 -0.02 12.52 -3.01
C ASN A 249 0.38 12.51 -4.49
N PHE A 250 0.38 11.35 -5.16
CA PHE A 250 0.77 11.23 -6.57
C PHE A 250 -0.43 11.01 -7.49
N MET A 251 -1.55 10.48 -6.95
CA MET A 251 -2.77 10.20 -7.71
C MET A 251 -3.93 11.15 -7.36
N VAL A 252 -3.65 12.25 -6.66
CA VAL A 252 -4.63 13.30 -6.32
C VAL A 252 -4.08 14.66 -6.71
N PRO A 253 -4.83 15.48 -7.50
CA PRO A 253 -6.09 15.15 -8.14
C PRO A 253 -5.98 13.97 -9.10
N LYS A 254 -7.13 13.35 -9.48
CA LYS A 254 -7.16 12.19 -10.38
C LYS A 254 -6.30 12.45 -11.63
N PRO A 255 -5.25 11.65 -11.89
CA PRO A 255 -4.32 11.89 -12.97
C PRO A 255 -5.00 11.73 -14.34
N ARG A 256 -4.62 12.57 -15.30
CA ARG A 256 -5.11 12.57 -16.68
C ARG A 256 -3.93 12.62 -17.62
N PHE A 257 -3.72 11.56 -18.40
CA PHE A 257 -2.60 11.42 -19.32
C PHE A 257 -3.05 10.80 -20.65
N ALA A 258 -2.29 11.05 -21.70
CA ALA A 258 -2.58 10.47 -23.02
C ALA A 258 -2.30 8.97 -23.05
N SER A 259 -1.28 8.51 -22.33
CA SER A 259 -0.84 7.12 -22.30
C SER A 259 -0.38 6.69 -20.89
N PHE A 260 -0.19 5.37 -20.71
CA PHE A 260 0.48 4.84 -19.51
C PHE A 260 1.94 5.28 -19.44
N ASP A 261 2.62 5.47 -20.58
CA ASP A 261 4.01 5.91 -20.60
C ASP A 261 4.14 7.33 -20.05
N ASP A 262 3.24 8.24 -20.46
CA ASP A 262 3.20 9.61 -19.93
C ASP A 262 2.90 9.63 -18.40
N LEU A 263 1.95 8.80 -17.98
CA LEU A 263 1.66 8.64 -16.54
C LEU A 263 2.90 8.12 -15.80
N ASN A 264 3.57 7.11 -16.32
CA ASN A 264 4.74 6.50 -15.68
C ASN A 264 5.94 7.45 -15.66
N ALA A 265 6.15 8.25 -16.71
CA ALA A 265 7.16 9.32 -16.73
C ALA A 265 6.87 10.38 -15.64
N HIS A 266 5.60 10.78 -15.49
CA HIS A 266 5.18 11.67 -14.40
C HIS A 266 5.46 11.06 -13.03
N LEU A 267 5.08 9.79 -12.82
CA LEU A 267 5.27 9.09 -11.55
C LEU A 267 6.75 8.95 -11.18
N ALA A 268 7.60 8.60 -12.15
CA ALA A 268 9.04 8.54 -11.97
C ALA A 268 9.61 9.91 -11.56
N GLY A 269 9.16 10.99 -12.20
CA GLY A 269 9.52 12.36 -11.83
C GLY A 269 9.07 12.73 -10.41
N ARG A 270 7.91 12.24 -9.95
CA ARG A 270 7.45 12.40 -8.57
C ARG A 270 8.33 11.64 -7.59
N CYS A 271 8.78 10.44 -7.95
CA CYS A 271 9.72 9.66 -7.14
C CYS A 271 11.07 10.38 -7.02
N CYS A 272 11.63 10.88 -8.12
CA CYS A 272 12.85 11.67 -8.09
C CYS A 272 12.72 12.92 -7.20
N LYS A 273 11.65 13.70 -7.39
CA LYS A 273 11.40 14.89 -6.57
C LYS A 273 11.27 14.58 -5.08
N ARG A 274 10.71 13.41 -4.74
CA ARG A 274 10.59 12.97 -3.35
C ARG A 274 11.94 12.75 -2.68
N MET A 275 13.00 12.48 -3.42
CA MET A 275 14.36 12.34 -2.86
C MET A 275 14.83 13.60 -2.13
N ASP A 276 14.30 14.77 -2.50
CA ASP A 276 14.62 16.06 -1.86
C ASP A 276 13.84 16.29 -0.56
N ASP A 277 12.81 15.46 -0.28
CA ASP A 277 11.98 15.61 0.91
C ASP A 277 12.76 15.25 2.18
N LYS A 278 12.50 16.05 3.25
CA LYS A 278 13.01 15.77 4.59
C LYS A 278 11.89 15.31 5.50
N LEU A 279 12.00 14.09 5.99
CA LEU A 279 10.99 13.50 6.87
C LEU A 279 11.18 13.90 8.32
N ARG A 280 10.06 14.01 9.06
CA ARG A 280 10.07 14.32 10.49
C ARG A 280 10.89 13.27 11.26
N GLY A 281 11.80 13.74 12.12
CA GLY A 281 12.65 12.87 12.94
C GLY A 281 13.96 12.44 12.26
N HIS A 282 14.18 12.82 11.00
CA HIS A 282 15.43 12.56 10.29
C HIS A 282 16.23 13.84 10.04
N LYS A 283 17.57 13.73 10.12
CA LYS A 283 18.45 14.90 9.91
C LYS A 283 18.63 15.24 8.43
N GLY A 284 18.75 14.24 7.57
CA GLY A 284 18.95 14.38 6.12
C GLY A 284 17.68 14.26 5.30
N THR A 285 17.80 14.53 4.00
CA THR A 285 16.79 14.24 2.98
C THR A 285 16.67 12.73 2.73
N ILE A 286 15.64 12.32 2.01
CA ILE A 286 15.51 10.92 1.57
C ILE A 286 16.69 10.53 0.70
N GLY A 287 17.13 11.41 -0.23
CA GLY A 287 18.28 11.18 -1.11
C GLY A 287 19.59 10.99 -0.36
N GLU A 288 19.89 11.86 0.63
CA GLU A 288 21.08 11.71 1.48
C GLU A 288 21.05 10.38 2.27
N ARG A 289 19.88 9.94 2.70
CA ARG A 289 19.73 8.64 3.41
C ARG A 289 19.80 7.45 2.46
N PHE A 290 19.40 7.65 1.19
CA PHE A 290 19.48 6.63 0.15
C PHE A 290 20.92 6.23 -0.18
N GLU A 291 21.91 7.08 0.04
CA GLU A 291 23.31 6.74 -0.14
C GLU A 291 23.71 5.48 0.63
N ALA A 292 23.23 5.34 1.87
CA ALA A 292 23.45 4.14 2.68
C ALA A 292 22.75 2.88 2.14
N ASP A 293 21.55 3.06 1.53
CA ASP A 293 20.90 1.96 0.81
C ASP A 293 21.67 1.58 -0.44
N ALA A 294 22.10 2.57 -1.24
CA ALA A 294 22.81 2.37 -2.51
C ALA A 294 24.12 1.59 -2.31
N GLU A 295 24.87 1.84 -1.23
CA GLU A 295 26.10 1.10 -0.88
C GLU A 295 25.85 -0.39 -0.62
N ARG A 296 24.60 -0.78 -0.29
CA ARG A 296 24.21 -2.16 0.03
C ARG A 296 23.49 -2.87 -1.10
N LEU A 297 23.05 -2.14 -2.13
CA LEU A 297 22.42 -2.74 -3.29
C LEU A 297 23.43 -3.63 -4.04
N GLN A 298 22.95 -4.75 -4.55
CA GLN A 298 23.73 -5.63 -5.42
C GLN A 298 23.83 -5.00 -6.83
N PRO A 299 24.90 -5.24 -7.59
CA PRO A 299 25.04 -4.71 -8.93
C PRO A 299 23.96 -5.26 -9.86
N LEU A 300 23.54 -4.44 -10.80
CA LEU A 300 22.63 -4.85 -11.87
C LEU A 300 23.30 -5.87 -12.79
N PRO A 301 22.60 -6.93 -13.23
CA PRO A 301 23.10 -7.80 -14.29
C PRO A 301 23.26 -7.04 -15.59
N ALA A 302 24.19 -7.47 -16.46
CA ALA A 302 24.48 -6.83 -17.74
C ALA A 302 23.26 -6.78 -18.69
N VAL A 303 22.36 -7.76 -18.57
CA VAL A 303 21.11 -7.83 -19.34
C VAL A 303 19.95 -7.85 -18.35
N PRO A 304 18.97 -6.96 -18.48
CA PRO A 304 17.78 -6.99 -17.62
C PRO A 304 16.96 -8.25 -17.87
N TYR A 305 16.18 -8.66 -16.86
CA TYR A 305 15.25 -9.78 -16.98
C TYR A 305 14.20 -9.52 -18.07
N ASP A 306 13.94 -10.55 -18.89
CA ASP A 306 12.92 -10.51 -19.94
C ASP A 306 11.52 -10.65 -19.32
N ALA A 307 10.93 -9.49 -18.96
CA ALA A 307 9.69 -9.38 -18.19
C ALA A 307 8.43 -9.68 -19.04
N CYS A 308 8.33 -10.89 -19.56
CA CYS A 308 7.20 -11.34 -20.35
C CYS A 308 6.60 -12.66 -19.82
N ASP A 309 5.33 -12.86 -20.12
CA ASP A 309 4.66 -14.15 -19.98
C ASP A 309 4.93 -15.00 -21.22
N LYS A 310 5.39 -16.25 -21.04
CA LYS A 310 5.82 -17.13 -22.13
C LYS A 310 4.85 -18.30 -22.27
N GLN A 311 4.29 -18.46 -23.48
CA GLN A 311 3.34 -19.51 -23.78
C GLN A 311 3.64 -20.14 -25.15
N SER A 312 3.78 -21.46 -25.22
CA SER A 312 3.80 -22.20 -26.51
C SER A 312 2.38 -22.45 -26.99
N VAL A 313 2.09 -22.05 -28.21
CA VAL A 313 0.76 -22.12 -28.81
C VAL A 313 0.88 -22.59 -30.27
N ARG A 314 -0.09 -23.35 -30.75
CA ARG A 314 -0.17 -23.71 -32.16
C ARG A 314 -0.95 -22.67 -32.94
N VAL A 315 -0.42 -22.25 -34.08
CA VAL A 315 -1.11 -21.38 -35.04
C VAL A 315 -2.34 -22.05 -35.60
N SER A 316 -3.47 -21.34 -35.60
CA SER A 316 -4.73 -21.84 -36.13
C SER A 316 -4.74 -21.87 -37.68
N SER A 317 -5.76 -22.53 -38.30
CA SER A 317 -6.00 -22.46 -39.73
C SER A 317 -6.34 -21.08 -40.29
N LEU A 318 -6.66 -20.14 -39.39
CA LEU A 318 -6.89 -18.73 -39.73
C LEU A 318 -5.64 -17.85 -39.56
N SER A 319 -4.46 -18.47 -39.38
CA SER A 319 -3.20 -17.78 -39.07
C SER A 319 -3.28 -16.87 -37.84
N LEU A 320 -4.00 -17.37 -36.81
CA LEU A 320 -4.16 -16.68 -35.54
C LEU A 320 -3.52 -17.48 -34.43
N VAL A 321 -3.00 -16.73 -33.43
CA VAL A 321 -2.43 -17.25 -32.21
C VAL A 321 -3.19 -16.64 -31.03
N ARG A 322 -3.75 -17.52 -30.19
CA ARG A 322 -4.47 -17.06 -28.99
C ARG A 322 -3.52 -16.83 -27.84
N TYR A 323 -3.55 -15.60 -27.34
CA TYR A 323 -2.85 -15.23 -26.11
C TYR A 323 -3.83 -14.56 -25.15
N ARG A 324 -3.95 -15.14 -23.96
CA ARG A 324 -5.00 -14.77 -22.99
C ARG A 324 -6.39 -14.94 -23.62
N SER A 325 -7.17 -13.88 -23.73
CA SER A 325 -8.52 -13.92 -24.34
C SER A 325 -8.55 -13.38 -25.77
N ASN A 326 -7.42 -12.97 -26.35
CA ASN A 326 -7.35 -12.27 -27.62
C ASN A 326 -6.60 -13.08 -28.68
N ASP A 327 -6.91 -12.86 -29.94
CA ASP A 327 -6.32 -13.56 -31.07
C ASP A 327 -5.46 -12.60 -31.91
N TYR A 328 -4.22 -12.99 -32.18
CA TYR A 328 -3.20 -12.19 -32.87
C TYR A 328 -2.78 -12.87 -34.19
N SER A 329 -2.77 -12.12 -35.27
CA SER A 329 -2.38 -12.68 -36.56
C SER A 329 -0.88 -12.94 -36.66
N VAL A 330 -0.53 -13.96 -37.46
CA VAL A 330 0.85 -14.28 -37.87
C VAL A 330 0.90 -14.53 -39.36
N PRO A 331 2.08 -14.43 -40.03
CA PRO A 331 2.18 -14.75 -41.45
C PRO A 331 1.68 -16.15 -41.76
N THR A 332 0.92 -16.28 -42.84
CA THR A 332 0.24 -17.55 -43.25
C THR A 332 1.19 -18.73 -43.47
N ALA A 333 2.47 -18.43 -43.75
CA ALA A 333 3.50 -19.49 -43.90
C ALA A 333 3.75 -20.28 -42.61
N TYR A 334 3.36 -19.77 -41.45
CA TYR A 334 3.51 -20.45 -40.16
C TYR A 334 2.22 -21.17 -39.68
N GLY A 335 1.23 -21.29 -40.54
CA GLY A 335 -0.01 -22.01 -40.25
C GLY A 335 0.25 -23.39 -39.68
N HIS A 336 -0.47 -23.76 -38.60
CA HIS A 336 -0.36 -25.04 -37.90
C HIS A 336 0.98 -25.33 -37.19
N GLN A 337 1.94 -24.44 -37.25
CA GLN A 337 3.22 -24.58 -36.52
C GLN A 337 3.07 -24.23 -35.06
N GLU A 338 3.97 -24.75 -34.23
CA GLU A 338 4.09 -24.35 -32.82
C GLU A 338 4.97 -23.12 -32.72
N VAL A 339 4.48 -22.08 -32.04
CA VAL A 339 5.15 -20.78 -31.89
C VAL A 339 5.22 -20.40 -30.40
N LEU A 340 6.23 -19.62 -30.05
CA LEU A 340 6.38 -19.05 -28.72
C LEU A 340 5.79 -17.65 -28.70
N VAL A 341 4.79 -17.45 -27.85
CA VAL A 341 4.22 -16.14 -27.55
C VAL A 341 4.92 -15.57 -26.33
N ARG A 342 5.40 -14.34 -26.44
CA ARG A 342 5.96 -13.52 -25.36
C ARG A 342 5.05 -12.33 -25.15
N GLY A 343 4.23 -12.38 -24.11
CA GLY A 343 3.32 -11.30 -23.75
C GLY A 343 3.97 -10.32 -22.79
N TYR A 344 4.32 -9.14 -23.29
CA TYR A 344 4.77 -8.01 -22.48
C TYR A 344 3.57 -7.16 -22.01
N VAL A 345 3.84 -6.11 -21.26
CA VAL A 345 2.79 -5.18 -20.81
C VAL A 345 2.13 -4.45 -21.98
N HIS A 346 2.92 -4.02 -22.98
CA HIS A 346 2.44 -3.17 -24.08
C HIS A 346 2.42 -3.86 -25.44
N GLU A 347 3.09 -5.00 -25.58
CA GLU A 347 3.17 -5.73 -26.86
C GLU A 347 3.05 -7.24 -26.66
N VAL A 348 2.68 -7.92 -27.74
CA VAL A 348 2.74 -9.37 -27.90
C VAL A 348 3.70 -9.68 -29.01
N VAL A 349 4.78 -10.41 -28.71
CA VAL A 349 5.80 -10.84 -29.65
C VAL A 349 5.65 -12.33 -29.88
N ILE A 350 5.56 -12.74 -31.14
CA ILE A 350 5.39 -14.13 -31.54
C ILE A 350 6.63 -14.58 -32.30
N ALA A 351 7.22 -15.70 -31.90
CA ALA A 351 8.44 -16.24 -32.48
C ALA A 351 8.27 -17.72 -32.85
N CYS A 352 8.86 -18.11 -34.00
CA CYS A 352 8.99 -19.48 -34.41
C CYS A 352 10.49 -19.85 -34.35
N GLY A 353 10.85 -20.74 -33.41
CA GLY A 353 12.26 -21.00 -33.12
C GLY A 353 12.97 -19.73 -32.66
N ALA A 354 14.04 -19.33 -33.37
CA ALA A 354 14.80 -18.11 -33.07
C ALA A 354 14.26 -16.84 -33.77
N GLU A 355 13.37 -16.98 -34.73
CA GLU A 355 12.85 -15.90 -35.55
C GLU A 355 11.61 -15.26 -34.94
N VAL A 356 11.59 -13.93 -34.85
CA VAL A 356 10.40 -13.16 -34.49
C VAL A 356 9.56 -12.99 -35.75
N ILE A 357 8.37 -13.58 -35.76
CA ILE A 357 7.49 -13.62 -36.94
C ILE A 357 6.36 -12.59 -36.89
N ALA A 358 6.02 -12.09 -35.70
CA ALA A 358 5.03 -11.03 -35.55
C ALA A 358 5.24 -10.23 -34.27
N ARG A 359 4.85 -8.93 -34.30
CA ARG A 359 4.76 -8.02 -33.16
C ARG A 359 3.46 -7.25 -33.25
N HIS A 360 2.69 -7.25 -32.19
CA HIS A 360 1.43 -6.54 -32.10
C HIS A 360 1.38 -5.70 -30.83
N ALA A 361 0.69 -4.55 -30.90
CA ALA A 361 0.28 -3.86 -29.70
C ALA A 361 -0.64 -4.78 -28.88
N ARG A 362 -0.44 -4.86 -27.57
CA ARG A 362 -1.26 -5.71 -26.72
C ARG A 362 -2.63 -5.08 -26.48
N SER A 363 -3.68 -5.81 -26.78
CA SER A 363 -5.04 -5.47 -26.35
C SER A 363 -5.31 -5.94 -24.93
N TRP A 364 -5.92 -5.09 -24.12
CA TRP A 364 -6.41 -5.40 -22.78
C TRP A 364 -7.93 -5.65 -22.74
N GLU A 365 -8.58 -5.54 -23.91
CA GLU A 365 -9.97 -5.92 -24.09
C GLU A 365 -10.10 -7.45 -24.08
N LYS A 366 -11.33 -7.94 -24.12
CA LYS A 366 -11.60 -9.38 -24.18
C LYS A 366 -12.18 -9.74 -25.54
N GLU A 367 -11.75 -10.90 -26.04
CA GLU A 367 -12.23 -11.46 -27.30
C GLU A 367 -11.97 -10.55 -28.51
N ASP A 368 -10.85 -9.81 -28.43
CA ASP A 368 -10.41 -8.94 -29.49
C ASP A 368 -9.55 -9.69 -30.52
N TYR A 369 -9.64 -9.24 -31.77
CA TYR A 369 -8.87 -9.78 -32.89
C TYR A 369 -7.92 -8.70 -33.42
N ILE A 370 -6.62 -8.96 -33.31
CA ILE A 370 -5.56 -8.03 -33.71
C ILE A 370 -4.92 -8.54 -34.98
N TYR A 371 -5.31 -7.93 -36.11
CA TYR A 371 -4.85 -8.30 -37.44
C TYR A 371 -3.74 -7.39 -37.93
N ASP A 372 -2.72 -7.98 -38.56
CA ASP A 372 -1.85 -7.30 -39.51
C ASP A 372 -2.21 -7.81 -40.92
N PRO A 373 -2.73 -6.94 -41.80
CA PRO A 373 -3.11 -7.34 -43.16
C PRO A 373 -1.96 -7.91 -43.97
N LEU A 374 -0.73 -7.51 -43.68
CA LEU A 374 0.47 -8.00 -44.39
C LEU A 374 0.67 -9.49 -44.18
N HIS A 375 0.20 -10.05 -43.09
CA HIS A 375 0.30 -11.49 -42.81
C HIS A 375 -0.46 -12.39 -43.80
N TYR A 376 -1.44 -11.82 -44.51
CA TYR A 376 -2.34 -12.54 -45.40
C TYR A 376 -2.07 -12.31 -46.88
N LEU A 377 -1.16 -11.39 -47.26
CA LEU A 377 -0.90 -11.02 -48.65
C LEU A 377 -0.55 -12.23 -49.53
N ALA A 378 0.37 -13.09 -49.08
CA ALA A 378 0.76 -14.28 -49.83
C ALA A 378 -0.40 -15.25 -50.08
N LEU A 379 -1.38 -15.31 -49.16
CA LEU A 379 -2.58 -16.16 -49.35
C LEU A 379 -3.56 -15.51 -50.33
N ILE A 380 -3.71 -14.20 -50.31
CA ILE A 380 -4.58 -13.44 -51.22
C ILE A 380 -4.07 -13.55 -52.65
N GLU A 381 -2.74 -13.44 -52.86
CA GLU A 381 -2.12 -13.62 -54.17
C GLU A 381 -2.37 -15.03 -54.77
N GLN A 382 -2.40 -16.07 -53.91
CA GLN A 382 -2.67 -17.43 -54.34
C GLN A 382 -4.17 -17.70 -54.55
N LYS A 383 -5.05 -16.99 -53.89
CA LYS A 383 -6.50 -17.16 -53.92
C LYS A 383 -7.17 -15.89 -54.46
N THR A 384 -7.08 -15.69 -55.78
CA THR A 384 -7.58 -14.47 -56.43
C THR A 384 -9.05 -14.10 -56.16
N ASN A 385 -9.89 -15.10 -55.86
CA ASN A 385 -11.30 -14.86 -55.48
C ASN A 385 -11.53 -14.56 -53.99
N ALA A 386 -10.49 -14.55 -53.16
CA ALA A 386 -10.64 -14.29 -51.75
C ALA A 386 -10.70 -12.75 -51.43
N LEU A 387 -10.28 -11.92 -52.38
CA LEU A 387 -10.36 -10.45 -52.23
C LEU A 387 -11.79 -9.92 -52.14
N ASP A 388 -12.76 -10.58 -52.77
CA ASP A 388 -14.17 -10.15 -52.76
C ASP A 388 -14.91 -10.63 -51.49
N GLN A 389 -14.27 -11.42 -50.61
CA GLN A 389 -14.85 -12.03 -49.42
C GLN A 389 -14.06 -11.70 -48.12
N ALA A 390 -12.95 -11.00 -48.19
CA ALA A 390 -12.14 -10.55 -47.07
C ALA A 390 -12.45 -9.09 -46.76
#